data_0786d1b49e8f50b9ef9e464c71604685
#
_entry.id   0786d1b49e8f50b9ef9e464c71604685
#
_cell.length_a   1.000
_cell.length_b   1.000
_cell.length_c   1.000
_cell.angle_alpha   90.00
_cell.angle_beta   90.00
_cell.angle_gamma   90.00
#
_symmetry.space_group_name_H-M   'P 1'
#
loop_
_entity.id
_entity.type
_entity.pdbx_description
1 polymer ?
#
loop_
_entity_poly.entity_id
_entity_poly.type
_entity_poly.pdbx_seq_one_letter_code
_entity_poly.pdbx_strand_id
1 'polypeptide(L)'
;EKIRTCGLFRAKAHALVVSSQMLIKDYEGRIPSDVNILIKFPGVGRKVANLIAGEIYGIPGIVVDTHCGRVAKRLGLTSSDSPARIEKDLGACIPEAEWIKLGHRLVAHGRTLCTARNPKCPDCPAKEVCTYAGKEEKDKRTAARKRAD
;
A
#
# COMPACT_ATOMS: atom_id res chain seq x y z
N GLU A 1 -14.51 0.08 -24.44
CA GLU A 1 -13.84 1.28 -24.99
C GLU A 1 -13.36 2.25 -23.90
N LYS A 2 -14.18 2.55 -22.87
CA LYS A 2 -13.90 3.60 -21.86
C LYS A 2 -12.63 3.40 -21.01
N ILE A 3 -12.09 2.18 -20.90
CA ILE A 3 -10.87 1.89 -20.13
C ILE A 3 -9.68 1.48 -21.00
N ARG A 4 -9.74 1.73 -22.30
CA ARG A 4 -8.74 1.28 -23.30
C ARG A 4 -7.34 1.84 -23.04
N THR A 5 -7.24 3.01 -22.40
CA THR A 5 -5.99 3.66 -22.00
C THR A 5 -5.35 3.05 -20.75
N CYS A 6 -6.07 2.21 -20.02
CA CYS A 6 -5.52 1.55 -18.82
C CYS A 6 -4.62 0.37 -19.19
N GLY A 7 -3.50 0.20 -18.51
CA GLY A 7 -2.72 -1.03 -18.62
C GLY A 7 -3.59 -2.26 -18.28
N LEU A 8 -3.40 -3.36 -19.02
CA LEU A 8 -4.18 -4.60 -18.87
C LEU A 8 -5.71 -4.41 -19.05
N PHE A 9 -6.12 -3.48 -19.89
CA PHE A 9 -7.52 -3.06 -20.02
C PHE A 9 -8.48 -4.21 -20.33
N ARG A 10 -8.07 -5.23 -21.12
CA ARG A 10 -8.93 -6.37 -21.45
C ARG A 10 -9.27 -7.20 -20.22
N ALA A 11 -8.27 -7.55 -19.42
CA ALA A 11 -8.48 -8.27 -18.17
C ALA A 11 -9.32 -7.47 -17.17
N LYS A 12 -9.06 -6.15 -17.07
CA LYS A 12 -9.86 -5.25 -16.23
C LYS A 12 -11.31 -5.13 -16.70
N ALA A 13 -11.54 -5.03 -18.02
CA ALA A 13 -12.89 -4.98 -18.57
C ALA A 13 -13.66 -6.28 -18.28
N HIS A 14 -13.03 -7.43 -18.49
CA HIS A 14 -13.61 -8.72 -18.13
C HIS A 14 -13.96 -8.78 -16.64
N ALA A 15 -13.02 -8.43 -15.76
CA ALA A 15 -13.23 -8.43 -14.33
C ALA A 15 -14.41 -7.51 -13.92
N LEU A 16 -14.50 -6.32 -14.48
CA LEU A 16 -15.62 -5.39 -14.21
C LEU A 16 -16.97 -5.97 -14.64
N VAL A 17 -17.05 -6.52 -15.85
CA VAL A 17 -18.32 -7.11 -16.36
C VAL A 17 -18.74 -8.29 -15.52
N VAL A 18 -17.85 -9.26 -15.28
CA VAL A 18 -18.18 -10.46 -14.51
C VAL A 18 -18.51 -10.11 -13.06
N SER A 19 -17.74 -9.21 -12.44
CA SER A 19 -18.04 -8.75 -11.06
C SER A 19 -19.42 -8.07 -10.97
N SER A 20 -19.78 -7.24 -11.94
CA SER A 20 -21.10 -6.62 -11.99
C SER A 20 -22.23 -7.64 -12.13
N GLN A 21 -22.04 -8.65 -12.97
CA GLN A 21 -23.01 -9.75 -13.14
C GLN A 21 -23.17 -10.56 -11.84
N MET A 22 -22.07 -10.89 -11.16
CA MET A 22 -22.08 -11.56 -9.86
C MET A 22 -22.82 -10.72 -8.81
N LEU A 23 -22.54 -9.41 -8.74
CA LEU A 23 -23.22 -8.51 -7.79
C LEU A 23 -24.73 -8.51 -8.02
N ILE A 24 -25.20 -8.40 -9.26
CA ILE A 24 -26.62 -8.39 -9.58
C ILE A 24 -27.26 -9.74 -9.23
N LYS A 25 -26.62 -10.84 -9.63
CA LYS A 25 -27.18 -12.19 -9.51
C LYS A 25 -27.19 -12.70 -8.06
N ASP A 26 -26.06 -12.53 -7.36
CA ASP A 26 -25.80 -13.24 -6.10
C ASP A 26 -25.87 -12.31 -4.87
N TYR A 27 -25.85 -10.98 -5.07
CA TYR A 27 -25.77 -9.99 -3.99
C TYR A 27 -26.74 -8.81 -4.14
N GLU A 28 -27.81 -8.97 -4.94
CA GLU A 28 -28.85 -7.93 -5.13
C GLU A 28 -28.28 -6.56 -5.58
N GLY A 29 -27.17 -6.56 -6.30
CA GLY A 29 -26.47 -5.33 -6.74
C GLY A 29 -25.67 -4.64 -5.63
N ARG A 30 -25.57 -5.22 -4.43
CA ARG A 30 -24.84 -4.65 -3.29
C ARG A 30 -23.43 -5.22 -3.21
N ILE A 31 -22.46 -4.41 -2.87
CA ILE A 31 -21.10 -4.86 -2.64
C ILE A 31 -21.03 -5.55 -1.27
N PRO A 32 -20.56 -6.81 -1.17
CA PRO A 32 -20.39 -7.46 0.13
C PRO A 32 -19.30 -6.80 0.99
N SER A 33 -19.49 -6.82 2.31
CA SER A 33 -18.52 -6.26 3.25
C SER A 33 -17.42 -7.26 3.66
N ASP A 34 -17.66 -8.57 3.50
CA ASP A 34 -16.71 -9.62 3.90
C ASP A 34 -15.56 -9.73 2.87
N VAL A 35 -14.34 -9.53 3.35
CA VAL A 35 -13.10 -9.65 2.56
C VAL A 35 -12.98 -11.04 1.93
N ASN A 36 -13.40 -12.12 2.60
CA ASN A 36 -13.35 -13.49 2.07
C ASN A 36 -14.36 -13.72 0.93
N ILE A 37 -15.42 -12.93 0.89
CA ILE A 37 -16.35 -12.91 -0.23
C ILE A 37 -15.77 -12.05 -1.36
N LEU A 38 -15.27 -10.87 -1.05
CA LEU A 38 -14.72 -9.94 -2.03
C LEU A 38 -13.56 -10.54 -2.85
N ILE A 39 -12.70 -11.35 -2.25
CA ILE A 39 -11.59 -12.00 -2.98
C ILE A 39 -12.04 -13.05 -4.01
N LYS A 40 -13.31 -13.47 -3.99
CA LYS A 40 -13.88 -14.38 -5.01
C LYS A 40 -14.23 -13.66 -6.31
N PHE A 41 -14.29 -12.33 -6.29
CA PHE A 41 -14.57 -11.53 -7.48
C PHE A 41 -13.35 -11.47 -8.41
N PRO A 42 -13.54 -11.58 -9.73
CA PRO A 42 -12.45 -11.52 -10.71
C PRO A 42 -11.65 -10.23 -10.57
N GLY A 43 -10.32 -10.34 -10.47
CA GLY A 43 -9.42 -9.18 -10.33
C GLY A 43 -9.39 -8.54 -8.94
N VAL A 44 -10.12 -9.07 -7.98
CA VAL A 44 -10.11 -8.61 -6.58
C VAL A 44 -9.21 -9.52 -5.75
N GLY A 45 -7.98 -9.08 -5.51
CA GLY A 45 -7.09 -9.70 -4.53
C GLY A 45 -7.28 -9.10 -3.14
N ARG A 46 -6.60 -9.65 -2.12
CA ARG A 46 -6.69 -9.22 -0.71
C ARG A 46 -6.53 -7.69 -0.54
N LYS A 47 -5.58 -7.09 -1.24
CA LYS A 47 -5.36 -5.63 -1.23
C LYS A 47 -6.60 -4.84 -1.63
N VAL A 48 -7.24 -5.24 -2.73
CA VAL A 48 -8.44 -4.55 -3.25
C VAL A 48 -9.65 -4.82 -2.36
N ALA A 49 -9.77 -6.04 -1.83
CA ALA A 49 -10.83 -6.40 -0.89
C ALA A 49 -10.74 -5.58 0.41
N ASN A 50 -9.55 -5.47 1.00
CA ASN A 50 -9.33 -4.62 2.18
C ASN A 50 -9.65 -3.14 1.89
N LEU A 51 -9.26 -2.64 0.71
CA LEU A 51 -9.59 -1.27 0.30
C LEU A 51 -11.09 -1.06 0.21
N ILE A 52 -11.82 -1.96 -0.46
CA ILE A 52 -13.28 -1.88 -0.60
C ILE A 52 -13.97 -1.93 0.78
N ALA A 53 -13.58 -2.88 1.62
CA ALA A 53 -14.14 -3.04 2.95
C ALA A 53 -13.88 -1.80 3.84
N GLY A 54 -12.69 -1.24 3.76
CA GLY A 54 -12.31 -0.04 4.49
C GLY A 54 -13.05 1.21 4.02
N GLU A 55 -13.06 1.47 2.70
CA GLU A 55 -13.63 2.72 2.14
C GLU A 55 -15.16 2.75 2.19
N ILE A 56 -15.82 1.61 2.01
CA ILE A 56 -17.30 1.56 1.94
C ILE A 56 -17.91 1.31 3.32
N TYR A 57 -17.28 0.44 4.11
CA TYR A 57 -17.87 -0.06 5.36
C TYR A 57 -17.11 0.35 6.62
N GLY A 58 -15.98 1.05 6.50
CA GLY A 58 -15.13 1.41 7.63
C GLY A 58 -14.49 0.22 8.34
N ILE A 59 -14.45 -0.95 7.69
CA ILE A 59 -13.87 -2.16 8.28
C ILE A 59 -12.34 -2.00 8.30
N PRO A 60 -11.71 -2.08 9.47
CA PRO A 60 -10.27 -1.92 9.58
C PRO A 60 -9.50 -2.94 8.74
N GLY A 61 -8.56 -2.45 7.93
CA GLY A 61 -7.70 -3.28 7.11
C GLY A 61 -6.52 -2.47 6.59
N ILE A 62 -5.34 -3.08 6.57
CA ILE A 62 -4.14 -2.43 6.07
C ILE A 62 -3.96 -2.76 4.59
N VAL A 63 -4.02 -1.74 3.75
CA VAL A 63 -3.83 -1.88 2.29
C VAL A 63 -2.35 -1.81 1.97
N VAL A 64 -1.70 -2.94 1.77
CA VAL A 64 -0.28 -3.02 1.42
C VAL A 64 -0.11 -3.01 -0.10
N ASP A 65 0.25 -1.84 -0.65
CA ASP A 65 0.70 -1.69 -2.02
C ASP A 65 2.23 -1.50 -2.08
N THR A 66 2.78 -1.27 -3.27
CA THR A 66 4.22 -1.06 -3.47
C THR A 66 4.74 0.20 -2.75
N HIS A 67 3.91 1.23 -2.57
CA HIS A 67 4.28 2.44 -1.82
C HIS A 67 4.27 2.17 -0.32
N CYS A 68 3.19 1.59 0.18
CA CYS A 68 3.06 1.20 1.58
C CYS A 68 4.21 0.28 2.02
N GLY A 69 4.47 -0.81 1.30
CA GLY A 69 5.56 -1.74 1.63
C GLY A 69 6.93 -1.09 1.65
N ARG A 70 7.25 -0.27 0.63
CA ARG A 70 8.52 0.46 0.57
C ARG A 70 8.69 1.43 1.74
N VAL A 71 7.67 2.23 2.03
CA VAL A 71 7.72 3.22 3.12
C VAL A 71 7.81 2.54 4.47
N ALA A 72 6.99 1.53 4.74
CA ALA A 72 7.02 0.75 5.97
C ALA A 72 8.41 0.14 6.22
N LYS A 73 9.02 -0.44 5.18
CA LYS A 73 10.36 -1.02 5.25
C LYS A 73 11.44 0.04 5.51
N ARG A 74 11.37 1.20 4.85
CA ARG A 74 12.31 2.30 5.06
C ARG A 74 12.19 2.95 6.44
N LEU A 75 10.98 3.01 6.98
CA LEU A 75 10.75 3.47 8.36
C LEU A 75 11.22 2.46 9.41
N GLY A 76 11.46 1.19 9.04
CA GLY A 76 11.84 0.13 9.98
C GLY A 76 10.67 -0.55 10.66
N LEU A 77 9.44 -0.38 10.15
CA LEU A 77 8.22 -1.00 10.67
C LEU A 77 8.09 -2.49 10.27
N THR A 78 8.84 -2.90 9.25
CA THR A 78 8.95 -4.28 8.78
C THR A 78 10.30 -4.50 8.09
N SER A 79 10.77 -5.73 8.05
CA SER A 79 11.91 -6.16 7.23
C SER A 79 11.48 -6.98 6.00
N SER A 80 10.21 -7.33 5.89
CA SER A 80 9.68 -8.23 4.88
C SER A 80 9.40 -7.53 3.54
N ASP A 81 9.43 -8.32 2.46
CA ASP A 81 8.95 -7.92 1.13
C ASP A 81 7.58 -8.56 0.80
N SER A 82 7.10 -9.49 1.64
CA SER A 82 5.79 -10.12 1.47
C SER A 82 4.66 -9.20 1.96
N PRO A 83 3.68 -8.84 1.11
CA PRO A 83 2.56 -8.00 1.51
C PRO A 83 1.79 -8.53 2.74
N ALA A 84 1.58 -9.84 2.81
CA ALA A 84 0.88 -10.45 3.94
C ALA A 84 1.66 -10.34 5.26
N ARG A 85 3.00 -10.44 5.19
CA ARG A 85 3.84 -10.26 6.38
C ARG A 85 3.91 -8.79 6.78
N ILE A 86 4.01 -7.86 5.82
CA ILE A 86 3.98 -6.42 6.08
C ILE A 86 2.67 -6.03 6.76
N GLU A 87 1.52 -6.51 6.26
CA GLU A 87 0.20 -6.30 6.87
C GLU A 87 0.20 -6.74 8.35
N LYS A 88 0.73 -7.94 8.62
CA LYS A 88 0.83 -8.47 9.99
C LYS A 88 1.76 -7.63 10.88
N ASP A 89 2.93 -7.25 10.38
CA ASP A 89 3.92 -6.47 11.13
C ASP A 89 3.37 -5.08 11.48
N LEU A 90 2.71 -4.41 10.52
CA LEU A 90 2.05 -3.12 10.75
C LEU A 90 0.88 -3.24 11.73
N GLY A 91 0.06 -4.29 11.61
CA GLY A 91 -1.05 -4.54 12.51
C GLY A 91 -0.62 -4.83 13.94
N ALA A 92 0.59 -5.36 14.13
CA ALA A 92 1.14 -5.61 15.47
C ALA A 92 1.60 -4.33 16.20
N CYS A 93 1.93 -3.26 15.48
CA CYS A 93 2.48 -2.04 16.08
C CYS A 93 1.56 -0.81 15.96
N ILE A 94 0.49 -0.88 15.16
CA ILE A 94 -0.43 0.24 14.94
C ILE A 94 -1.82 -0.14 15.47
N PRO A 95 -2.48 0.74 16.23
CA PRO A 95 -3.86 0.53 16.67
C PRO A 95 -4.82 0.32 15.49
N GLU A 96 -5.75 -0.61 15.62
CA GLU A 96 -6.67 -1.00 14.55
C GLU A 96 -7.48 0.18 13.99
N ALA A 97 -7.91 1.09 14.84
CA ALA A 97 -8.63 2.31 14.44
C ALA A 97 -7.84 3.24 13.48
N GLU A 98 -6.53 3.07 13.41
CA GLU A 98 -5.65 3.87 12.54
C GLU A 98 -5.27 3.17 11.23
N TRP A 99 -5.64 1.89 11.01
CA TRP A 99 -5.16 1.10 9.88
C TRP A 99 -5.52 1.68 8.50
N ILE A 100 -6.77 2.13 8.33
CA ILE A 100 -7.22 2.74 7.06
C ILE A 100 -6.41 4.02 6.80
N LYS A 101 -6.34 4.92 7.79
CA LYS A 101 -5.60 6.18 7.70
C LYS A 101 -4.11 5.96 7.47
N LEU A 102 -3.52 4.97 8.13
CA LEU A 102 -2.12 4.59 7.94
C LEU A 102 -1.84 4.22 6.48
N GLY A 103 -2.68 3.36 5.88
CA GLY A 103 -2.56 2.98 4.48
C GLY A 103 -2.52 4.19 3.56
N HIS A 104 -3.47 5.11 3.69
CA HIS A 104 -3.50 6.36 2.92
C HIS A 104 -2.26 7.24 3.14
N ARG A 105 -1.84 7.43 4.39
CA ARG A 105 -0.66 8.22 4.74
C ARG A 105 0.62 7.65 4.15
N LEU A 106 0.83 6.33 4.24
CA LEU A 106 2.01 5.68 3.68
C LEU A 106 2.04 5.76 2.15
N VAL A 107 0.90 5.61 1.49
CA VAL A 107 0.80 5.77 0.03
C VAL A 107 1.07 7.21 -0.38
N ALA A 108 0.45 8.18 0.25
CA ALA A 108 0.66 9.61 -0.04
C ALA A 108 2.13 10.00 0.17
N HIS A 109 2.71 9.62 1.30
CA HIS A 109 4.13 9.84 1.62
C HIS A 109 5.06 9.18 0.59
N GLY A 110 4.76 7.94 0.19
CA GLY A 110 5.53 7.21 -0.80
C GLY A 110 5.46 7.79 -2.22
N ARG A 111 4.39 8.51 -2.54
CA ARG A 111 4.22 9.20 -3.84
C ARG A 111 4.89 10.56 -3.88
N THR A 112 4.96 11.27 -2.77
CA THR A 112 5.40 12.68 -2.72
C THR A 112 6.83 12.86 -2.21
N LEU A 113 7.17 12.25 -1.09
CA LEU A 113 8.44 12.43 -0.39
C LEU A 113 9.35 11.19 -0.48
N CYS A 114 8.84 10.03 -0.07
CA CYS A 114 9.62 8.79 -0.03
C CYS A 114 9.55 8.03 -1.35
N THR A 115 9.91 8.67 -2.46
CA THR A 115 9.90 8.07 -3.80
C THR A 115 10.90 6.91 -3.93
N ALA A 116 10.71 6.04 -4.93
CA ALA A 116 11.52 4.83 -5.07
C ALA A 116 13.00 5.14 -5.34
N ARG A 117 13.28 6.04 -6.28
CA ARG A 117 14.64 6.33 -6.76
C ARG A 117 15.31 7.50 -6.03
N ASN A 118 14.60 8.61 -5.85
CA ASN A 118 15.17 9.84 -5.27
C ASN A 118 14.28 10.32 -4.10
N PRO A 119 14.36 9.68 -2.91
CA PRO A 119 13.58 10.12 -1.76
C PRO A 119 14.09 11.46 -1.24
N LYS A 120 13.16 12.33 -0.88
CA LYS A 120 13.45 13.67 -0.33
C LYS A 120 13.67 13.58 1.18
N CYS A 121 14.67 12.82 1.61
CA CYS A 121 14.94 12.57 3.02
C CYS A 121 15.23 13.85 3.85
N PRO A 122 15.93 14.88 3.32
CA PRO A 122 16.14 16.13 4.05
C PRO A 122 14.85 16.82 4.45
N ASP A 123 13.81 16.77 3.60
CA ASP A 123 12.52 17.45 3.79
C ASP A 123 11.47 16.55 4.44
N CYS A 124 11.86 15.31 4.82
CA CYS A 124 10.94 14.32 5.33
C CYS A 124 10.63 14.56 6.82
N PRO A 125 9.35 14.71 7.21
CA PRO A 125 8.97 14.91 8.61
C PRO A 125 9.29 13.70 9.51
N ALA A 126 9.47 12.51 8.93
CA ALA A 126 9.83 11.30 9.66
C ALA A 126 11.36 11.06 9.70
N LYS A 127 12.20 12.01 9.27
CA LYS A 127 13.64 11.86 9.09
C LYS A 127 14.32 11.35 10.38
N GLU A 128 13.99 11.92 11.51
CA GLU A 128 14.64 11.67 12.81
C GLU A 128 14.44 10.22 13.29
N VAL A 129 13.30 9.61 12.94
CA VAL A 129 12.94 8.24 13.35
C VAL A 129 13.12 7.21 12.22
N CYS A 130 13.53 7.65 11.03
CA CYS A 130 13.60 6.81 9.84
C CYS A 130 14.93 6.05 9.77
N THR A 131 14.87 4.72 9.78
CA THR A 131 16.07 3.86 9.68
C THR A 131 16.80 4.01 8.35
N TYR A 132 16.10 4.29 7.26
CA TYR A 132 16.67 4.51 5.94
C TYR A 132 17.42 5.85 5.87
N ALA A 133 16.84 6.93 6.36
CA ALA A 133 17.50 8.26 6.37
C ALA A 133 18.80 8.24 7.18
N GLY A 134 18.79 7.59 8.34
CA GLY A 134 19.99 7.44 9.16
C GLY A 134 21.12 6.65 8.50
N LYS A 135 20.81 5.66 7.66
CA LYS A 135 21.80 4.93 6.86
C LYS A 135 22.37 5.80 5.75
N GLU A 136 21.53 6.49 4.97
CA GLU A 136 21.99 7.39 3.91
C GLU A 136 22.94 8.48 4.40
N GLU A 137 22.69 9.05 5.57
CA GLU A 137 23.60 10.07 6.16
C GLU A 137 24.95 9.47 6.53
N LYS A 138 24.98 8.27 7.10
CA LYS A 138 26.23 7.57 7.42
C LYS A 138 27.04 7.27 6.17
N ASP A 139 26.38 6.77 5.11
CA ASP A 139 27.04 6.43 3.85
C ASP A 139 27.62 7.69 3.16
N LYS A 140 26.89 8.81 3.15
CA LYS A 140 27.38 10.09 2.62
C LYS A 140 28.57 10.63 3.39
N ARG A 141 28.57 10.56 4.73
CA ARG A 141 29.72 10.96 5.57
C ARG A 141 30.95 10.10 5.31
N THR A 142 30.78 8.79 5.16
CA THR A 142 31.88 7.85 4.86
C THR A 142 32.46 8.10 3.47
N ALA A 143 31.59 8.35 2.46
CA ALA A 143 32.03 8.67 1.10
C ALA A 143 32.76 10.04 1.02
N ALA A 144 32.33 11.04 1.79
CA ALA A 144 32.97 12.34 1.86
C ALA A 144 34.38 12.24 2.50
N ARG A 145 34.52 11.44 3.56
CA ARG A 145 35.86 11.20 4.18
C ARG A 145 36.84 10.55 3.22
N LYS A 146 36.40 9.51 2.46
CA LYS A 146 37.25 8.82 1.47
C LYS A 146 37.68 9.67 0.25
N ARG A 147 37.06 10.83 0.03
CA ARG A 147 37.43 11.78 -1.04
C ARG A 147 38.34 12.89 -0.56
N ALA A 148 38.51 13.03 0.76
CA ALA A 148 39.35 14.05 1.39
C ALA A 148 40.71 13.52 1.80
N ASP A 149 40.86 12.18 1.81
CA ASP A 149 42.13 11.45 1.94
C ASP A 149 42.67 11.10 0.54
#